data_05b4f485fd5ed0eefcb6c80360009c3e
#
_entry.id   05b4f485fd5ed0eefcb6c80360009c3e
#
_cell.length_a   1.000
_cell.length_b   1.000
_cell.length_c   1.000
_cell.angle_alpha   90.00
_cell.angle_beta   90.00
_cell.angle_gamma   90.00
#
_symmetry.space_group_name_H-M   'P 1'
#
loop_
_entity.id
_entity.type
_entity.pdbx_description
1 polymer ?
#
loop_
_entity_poly.entity_id
_entity_poly.type
_entity_poly.pdbx_seq_one_letter_code
_entity_poly.pdbx_strand_id
1 'polypeptide(L)'
;PEALEELASSIRVHGIMQPIVVRTVGIDRYEIIAGERRWRASQLAGLHNVPVVIRSLNEREVLEVGLIENMQRENLTAIEEAQGFERLQKEHGYTQEELSKILSKSRTYIANGLRLLSLPHKVQLLLQEGDLTVGHARTLVVLKDPLPVAKYAIKKQMSVRQLEAYVSYIKSGKNKKETKLKIKRPDTTALEKKLTDQTGLSVEIIEKGDEKGELKIKYSTYDQLDMISKKLL
;
A
#
# COMPACT_ATOMS: atom_id res chain seq x y z
N PRO A 1 -20.09 1.70 -23.12
CA PRO A 1 -21.10 1.25 -24.10
C PRO A 1 -20.73 -0.12 -24.68
N GLU A 2 -19.55 -0.28 -25.26
CA GLU A 2 -19.08 -1.52 -25.92
C GLU A 2 -19.17 -2.77 -25.05
N ALA A 3 -18.68 -2.72 -23.83
CA ALA A 3 -18.71 -3.84 -22.87
C ALA A 3 -20.12 -4.25 -22.42
N LEU A 4 -21.16 -3.40 -22.65
CA LEU A 4 -22.56 -3.77 -22.39
C LEU A 4 -23.19 -4.41 -23.61
N GLU A 5 -22.80 -4.02 -24.81
CA GLU A 5 -23.24 -4.61 -26.08
C GLU A 5 -22.64 -6.00 -26.27
N GLU A 6 -21.39 -6.21 -25.90
CA GLU A 6 -20.76 -7.53 -25.86
C GLU A 6 -21.53 -8.48 -24.93
N LEU A 7 -21.86 -8.01 -23.72
CA LEU A 7 -22.66 -8.78 -22.78
C LEU A 7 -24.07 -9.08 -23.32
N ALA A 8 -24.72 -8.10 -23.97
CA ALA A 8 -26.02 -8.31 -24.63
C ALA A 8 -25.94 -9.34 -25.74
N SER A 9 -24.89 -9.33 -26.55
CA SER A 9 -24.65 -10.32 -27.59
C SER A 9 -24.46 -11.73 -27.03
N SER A 10 -23.69 -11.87 -25.96
CA SER A 10 -23.54 -13.14 -25.24
C SER A 10 -24.88 -13.64 -24.68
N ILE A 11 -25.68 -12.73 -24.10
CA ILE A 11 -27.00 -13.07 -23.54
C ILE A 11 -27.98 -13.50 -24.60
N ARG A 12 -27.93 -12.94 -25.84
CA ARG A 12 -28.75 -13.41 -26.96
C ARG A 12 -28.48 -14.87 -27.34
N VAL A 13 -27.22 -15.30 -27.23
CA VAL A 13 -26.80 -16.66 -27.64
C VAL A 13 -27.00 -17.67 -26.53
N HIS A 14 -26.60 -17.33 -25.30
CA HIS A 14 -26.52 -18.27 -24.18
C HIS A 14 -27.57 -18.03 -23.08
N GLY A 15 -28.36 -16.96 -23.18
CA GLY A 15 -29.22 -16.52 -22.09
C GLY A 15 -28.42 -15.97 -20.91
N ILE A 16 -29.14 -15.76 -19.81
CA ILE A 16 -28.52 -15.32 -18.55
C ILE A 16 -28.05 -16.55 -17.78
N MET A 17 -26.75 -16.83 -17.79
CA MET A 17 -26.15 -17.98 -17.09
C MET A 17 -26.16 -17.82 -15.56
N GLN A 18 -26.01 -16.59 -15.06
CA GLN A 18 -26.12 -16.28 -13.63
C GLN A 18 -27.37 -15.45 -13.39
N PRO A 19 -28.33 -15.92 -12.56
CA PRO A 19 -29.56 -15.19 -12.31
C PRO A 19 -29.32 -13.83 -11.65
N ILE A 20 -30.26 -12.90 -11.87
CA ILE A 20 -30.28 -11.58 -11.23
C ILE A 20 -30.82 -11.78 -9.81
N VAL A 21 -30.16 -11.16 -8.82
CA VAL A 21 -30.64 -11.22 -7.43
C VAL A 21 -31.58 -10.05 -7.18
N VAL A 22 -32.81 -10.37 -6.71
CA VAL A 22 -33.85 -9.39 -6.45
C VAL A 22 -34.45 -9.59 -5.05
N ARG A 23 -35.05 -8.52 -4.50
CA ARG A 23 -35.96 -8.63 -3.34
C ARG A 23 -37.36 -8.20 -3.71
N THR A 24 -38.35 -8.70 -2.98
CA THR A 24 -39.72 -8.27 -3.11
C THR A 24 -39.93 -6.95 -2.32
N VAL A 25 -40.45 -5.94 -2.99
CA VAL A 25 -40.76 -4.62 -2.38
C VAL A 25 -42.26 -4.29 -2.38
N GLY A 26 -43.09 -5.22 -2.86
CA GLY A 26 -44.55 -5.08 -2.94
C GLY A 26 -45.15 -6.23 -3.71
N ILE A 27 -46.46 -6.17 -3.98
CA ILE A 27 -47.17 -7.18 -4.80
C ILE A 27 -46.61 -7.06 -6.22
N ASP A 28 -46.01 -8.15 -6.72
CA ASP A 28 -45.41 -8.27 -8.04
C ASP A 28 -44.35 -7.21 -8.39
N ARG A 29 -43.75 -6.61 -7.36
CA ARG A 29 -42.65 -5.64 -7.52
C ARG A 29 -41.36 -6.17 -6.93
N TYR A 30 -40.33 -6.10 -7.73
CA TYR A 30 -38.99 -6.57 -7.38
C TYR A 30 -37.97 -5.45 -7.54
N GLU A 31 -37.05 -5.37 -6.62
CA GLU A 31 -35.90 -4.47 -6.67
C GLU A 31 -34.63 -5.29 -6.90
N ILE A 32 -33.80 -4.84 -7.84
CA ILE A 32 -32.55 -5.52 -8.17
C ILE A 32 -31.52 -5.20 -7.08
N ILE A 33 -30.98 -6.23 -6.44
CA ILE A 33 -29.91 -6.14 -5.44
C ILE A 33 -28.56 -6.28 -6.11
N ALA A 34 -28.43 -7.26 -7.02
CA ALA A 34 -27.18 -7.50 -7.77
C ALA A 34 -27.50 -8.00 -9.19
N GLY A 35 -26.66 -7.59 -10.14
CA GLY A 35 -26.80 -7.99 -11.55
C GLY A 35 -27.39 -6.90 -12.45
N GLU A 36 -27.33 -5.63 -12.09
CA GLU A 36 -27.83 -4.48 -12.86
C GLU A 36 -27.32 -4.49 -14.31
N ARG A 37 -26.03 -4.80 -14.55
CA ARG A 37 -25.45 -4.89 -15.90
C ARG A 37 -26.10 -6.03 -16.72
N ARG A 38 -26.41 -7.17 -16.08
CA ARG A 38 -27.08 -8.31 -16.74
C ARG A 38 -28.51 -7.95 -17.08
N TRP A 39 -29.21 -7.24 -16.21
CA TRP A 39 -30.56 -6.74 -16.48
C TRP A 39 -30.58 -5.76 -17.65
N ARG A 40 -29.68 -4.76 -17.66
CA ARG A 40 -29.59 -3.81 -18.79
C ARG A 40 -29.20 -4.49 -20.10
N ALA A 41 -28.29 -5.44 -20.06
CA ALA A 41 -27.89 -6.21 -21.23
C ALA A 41 -29.02 -7.13 -21.72
N SER A 42 -29.86 -7.69 -20.83
CA SER A 42 -31.03 -8.48 -21.22
C SER A 42 -32.10 -7.63 -21.91
N GLN A 43 -32.27 -6.38 -21.48
CA GLN A 43 -33.16 -5.43 -22.18
C GLN A 43 -32.66 -5.14 -23.61
N LEU A 44 -31.34 -4.87 -23.77
CA LEU A 44 -30.71 -4.69 -25.09
C LEU A 44 -30.77 -5.98 -25.94
N ALA A 45 -30.78 -7.14 -25.30
CA ALA A 45 -30.92 -8.43 -25.98
C ALA A 45 -32.38 -8.74 -26.38
N GLY A 46 -33.36 -7.95 -25.92
CA GLY A 46 -34.79 -8.16 -26.20
C GLY A 46 -35.43 -9.28 -25.40
N LEU A 47 -34.86 -9.68 -24.26
CA LEU A 47 -35.46 -10.71 -23.42
C LEU A 47 -36.59 -10.15 -22.56
N HIS A 48 -37.80 -10.76 -22.68
CA HIS A 48 -38.96 -10.39 -21.85
C HIS A 48 -38.96 -11.06 -20.47
N ASN A 49 -38.33 -12.23 -20.36
CA ASN A 49 -38.22 -12.96 -19.10
C ASN A 49 -36.78 -13.24 -18.78
N VAL A 50 -36.40 -13.00 -17.53
CA VAL A 50 -35.03 -13.19 -17.03
C VAL A 50 -35.06 -14.06 -15.77
N PRO A 51 -34.12 -14.98 -15.60
CA PRO A 51 -34.03 -15.78 -14.38
C PRO A 51 -33.60 -14.88 -13.21
N VAL A 52 -34.37 -14.98 -12.11
CA VAL A 52 -34.12 -14.22 -10.88
C VAL A 52 -34.02 -15.15 -9.68
N VAL A 53 -33.22 -14.75 -8.70
CA VAL A 53 -33.22 -15.34 -7.35
C VAL A 53 -33.82 -14.33 -6.42
N ILE A 54 -34.97 -14.67 -5.82
CA ILE A 54 -35.64 -13.81 -4.83
C ILE A 54 -34.97 -14.05 -3.48
N ARG A 55 -34.50 -12.96 -2.83
CA ARG A 55 -33.96 -12.96 -1.48
C ARG A 55 -34.82 -12.10 -0.59
N SER A 56 -35.19 -12.62 0.58
CA SER A 56 -35.86 -11.84 1.62
C SER A 56 -34.83 -11.06 2.41
N LEU A 57 -34.44 -9.89 1.90
CA LEU A 57 -33.46 -9.01 2.53
C LEU A 57 -34.13 -7.71 2.94
N ASN A 58 -33.83 -7.25 4.13
CA ASN A 58 -34.23 -5.91 4.58
C ASN A 58 -33.35 -4.83 3.92
N GLU A 59 -33.72 -3.56 4.06
CA GLU A 59 -32.97 -2.46 3.42
C GLU A 59 -31.50 -2.41 3.82
N ARG A 60 -31.20 -2.71 5.10
CA ARG A 60 -29.83 -2.72 5.61
C ARG A 60 -28.99 -3.83 4.96
N GLU A 61 -29.58 -5.02 4.83
CA GLU A 61 -28.92 -6.18 4.18
C GLU A 61 -28.70 -5.95 2.67
N VAL A 62 -29.60 -5.23 2.00
CA VAL A 62 -29.43 -4.85 0.59
C VAL A 62 -28.24 -3.91 0.41
N LEU A 63 -28.16 -2.86 1.25
CA LEU A 63 -27.02 -1.92 1.22
C LEU A 63 -25.70 -2.63 1.51
N GLU A 64 -25.73 -3.58 2.44
CA GLU A 64 -24.58 -4.41 2.81
C GLU A 64 -24.08 -5.27 1.63
N VAL A 65 -25.01 -6.01 0.98
CA VAL A 65 -24.66 -6.83 -0.20
C VAL A 65 -24.10 -5.97 -1.33
N GLY A 66 -24.70 -4.82 -1.60
CA GLY A 66 -24.22 -3.87 -2.59
C GLY A 66 -22.83 -3.32 -2.26
N LEU A 67 -22.56 -3.05 -0.98
CA LEU A 67 -21.24 -2.57 -0.54
C LEU A 67 -20.18 -3.67 -0.67
N ILE A 68 -20.49 -4.91 -0.29
CA ILE A 68 -19.58 -6.06 -0.42
C ILE A 68 -19.29 -6.34 -1.91
N GLU A 69 -20.30 -6.33 -2.78
CA GLU A 69 -20.12 -6.51 -4.22
C GLU A 69 -19.21 -5.41 -4.80
N ASN A 70 -19.43 -4.16 -4.41
CA ASN A 70 -18.61 -3.05 -4.86
C ASN A 70 -17.15 -3.18 -4.38
N MET A 71 -16.93 -3.71 -3.18
CA MET A 71 -15.58 -3.96 -2.64
C MET A 71 -14.85 -5.12 -3.30
N GLN A 72 -15.53 -5.99 -4.02
CA GLN A 72 -14.94 -7.08 -4.79
C GLN A 72 -14.53 -6.68 -6.21
N ARG A 73 -14.72 -5.40 -6.58
CA ARG A 73 -14.26 -4.89 -7.88
C ARG A 73 -12.74 -4.79 -7.96
N GLU A 74 -12.18 -5.15 -9.10
CA GLU A 74 -10.73 -5.25 -9.33
C GLU A 74 -9.97 -3.91 -9.33
N ASN A 75 -10.66 -2.76 -9.37
CA ASN A 75 -10.03 -1.45 -9.59
C ASN A 75 -10.16 -0.46 -8.42
N LEU A 76 -10.38 -0.95 -7.20
CA LEU A 76 -10.43 -0.09 -6.02
C LEU A 76 -9.03 0.36 -5.61
N THR A 77 -8.90 1.65 -5.29
CA THR A 77 -7.70 2.15 -4.61
C THR A 77 -7.65 1.64 -3.18
N ALA A 78 -6.46 1.57 -2.59
CA ALA A 78 -6.29 1.13 -1.20
C ALA A 78 -7.07 1.99 -0.19
N ILE A 79 -7.32 3.26 -0.50
CA ILE A 79 -8.12 4.17 0.34
C ILE A 79 -9.61 3.86 0.19
N GLU A 80 -10.12 3.64 -1.01
CA GLU A 80 -11.51 3.26 -1.25
C GLU A 80 -11.85 1.93 -0.59
N GLU A 81 -10.96 0.94 -0.71
CA GLU A 81 -11.11 -0.35 -0.02
C GLU A 81 -11.14 -0.17 1.50
N ALA A 82 -10.25 0.66 2.05
CA ALA A 82 -10.22 0.95 3.48
C ALA A 82 -11.50 1.66 3.96
N GLN A 83 -12.05 2.58 3.17
CA GLN A 83 -13.33 3.25 3.46
C GLN A 83 -14.50 2.25 3.44
N GLY A 84 -14.49 1.29 2.52
CA GLY A 84 -15.44 0.19 2.51
C GLY A 84 -15.37 -0.64 3.79
N PHE A 85 -14.16 -1.01 4.27
CA PHE A 85 -14.00 -1.71 5.55
C PHE A 85 -14.54 -0.89 6.72
N GLU A 86 -14.26 0.41 6.77
CA GLU A 86 -14.73 1.30 7.82
C GLU A 86 -16.26 1.39 7.83
N ARG A 87 -16.89 1.53 6.66
CA ARG A 87 -18.35 1.56 6.55
C ARG A 87 -18.98 0.27 7.03
N LEU A 88 -18.49 -0.88 6.61
CA LEU A 88 -18.99 -2.18 7.07
C LEU A 88 -18.87 -2.32 8.59
N GLN A 89 -17.80 -1.82 9.20
CA GLN A 89 -17.66 -1.84 10.66
C GLN A 89 -18.63 -0.88 11.36
N LYS A 90 -18.74 0.36 10.90
CA LYS A 90 -19.53 1.40 11.57
C LYS A 90 -21.04 1.26 11.35
N GLU A 91 -21.45 0.97 10.11
CA GLU A 91 -22.87 0.95 9.73
C GLU A 91 -23.50 -0.43 9.92
N HIS A 92 -22.71 -1.50 9.74
CA HIS A 92 -23.22 -2.88 9.79
C HIS A 92 -22.70 -3.69 11.00
N GLY A 93 -21.75 -3.14 11.78
CA GLY A 93 -21.29 -3.74 13.03
C GLY A 93 -20.31 -4.91 12.83
N TYR A 94 -19.75 -5.09 11.65
CA TYR A 94 -18.80 -6.16 11.37
C TYR A 94 -17.49 -6.02 12.14
N THR A 95 -17.04 -7.11 12.70
CA THR A 95 -15.68 -7.21 13.23
C THR A 95 -14.66 -7.39 12.09
N GLN A 96 -13.38 -7.08 12.36
CA GLN A 96 -12.32 -7.34 11.38
C GLN A 96 -12.17 -8.82 11.01
N GLU A 97 -12.56 -9.72 11.91
CA GLU A 97 -12.52 -11.15 11.67
C GLU A 97 -13.63 -11.60 10.71
N GLU A 98 -14.85 -11.10 10.90
CA GLU A 98 -15.96 -11.37 9.98
C GLU A 98 -15.68 -10.80 8.59
N LEU A 99 -15.18 -9.56 8.50
CA LEU A 99 -14.75 -8.97 7.22
C LEU A 99 -13.67 -9.81 6.53
N SER A 100 -12.72 -10.36 7.30
CA SER A 100 -11.68 -11.25 6.79
C SER A 100 -12.28 -12.48 6.08
N LYS A 101 -13.29 -13.09 6.69
CA LYS A 101 -14.00 -14.27 6.15
C LYS A 101 -14.82 -13.91 4.90
N ILE A 102 -15.61 -12.84 4.97
CA ILE A 102 -16.51 -12.41 3.88
C ILE A 102 -15.73 -11.97 2.64
N LEU A 103 -14.67 -11.18 2.84
CA LEU A 103 -13.88 -10.61 1.75
C LEU A 103 -12.72 -11.51 1.31
N SER A 104 -12.52 -12.67 1.94
CA SER A 104 -11.39 -13.58 1.67
C SER A 104 -10.03 -12.89 1.77
N LYS A 105 -9.90 -11.92 2.70
CA LYS A 105 -8.66 -11.19 2.99
C LYS A 105 -8.15 -11.56 4.38
N SER A 106 -6.85 -11.41 4.64
CA SER A 106 -6.35 -11.62 5.99
C SER A 106 -6.82 -10.51 6.94
N ARG A 107 -7.03 -10.83 8.23
CA ARG A 107 -7.34 -9.84 9.27
C ARG A 107 -6.28 -8.73 9.32
N THR A 108 -5.01 -9.10 9.15
CA THR A 108 -3.89 -8.13 9.08
C THR A 108 -4.02 -7.18 7.89
N TYR A 109 -4.50 -7.67 6.75
CA TYR A 109 -4.75 -6.83 5.57
C TYR A 109 -5.80 -5.76 5.88
N ILE A 110 -6.94 -6.16 6.44
CA ILE A 110 -8.04 -5.26 6.82
C ILE A 110 -7.58 -4.24 7.87
N ALA A 111 -6.89 -4.70 8.92
CA ALA A 111 -6.35 -3.82 9.95
C ALA A 111 -5.37 -2.77 9.38
N ASN A 112 -4.50 -3.18 8.46
CA ASN A 112 -3.58 -2.26 7.79
C ASN A 112 -4.32 -1.27 6.88
N GLY A 113 -5.35 -1.70 6.15
CA GLY A 113 -6.20 -0.82 5.36
C GLY A 113 -6.86 0.26 6.23
N LEU A 114 -7.55 -0.14 7.29
CA LEU A 114 -8.19 0.79 8.23
C LEU A 114 -7.20 1.82 8.82
N ARG A 115 -5.96 1.41 9.09
CA ARG A 115 -4.93 2.34 9.58
C ARG A 115 -4.55 3.40 8.55
N LEU A 116 -4.71 3.16 7.26
CA LEU A 116 -4.43 4.18 6.23
C LEU A 116 -5.37 5.38 6.35
N LEU A 117 -6.60 5.18 6.83
CA LEU A 117 -7.57 6.26 7.03
C LEU A 117 -7.18 7.22 8.17
N SER A 118 -6.29 6.80 9.07
CA SER A 118 -5.75 7.68 10.10
C SER A 118 -4.70 8.68 9.58
N LEU A 119 -4.23 8.51 8.35
CA LEU A 119 -3.31 9.45 7.71
C LEU A 119 -4.03 10.77 7.37
N PRO A 120 -3.34 11.92 7.46
CA PRO A 120 -3.90 13.18 6.97
C PRO A 120 -4.33 13.07 5.50
N HIS A 121 -5.43 13.72 5.14
CA HIS A 121 -6.01 13.68 3.79
C HIS A 121 -4.99 13.96 2.68
N LYS A 122 -4.05 14.90 2.90
CA LYS A 122 -2.97 15.20 1.94
C LYS A 122 -2.04 14.02 1.67
N VAL A 123 -1.83 13.14 2.66
CA VAL A 123 -1.01 11.93 2.49
C VAL A 123 -1.82 10.83 1.81
N GLN A 124 -3.12 10.75 2.10
CA GLN A 124 -4.03 9.83 1.40
C GLN A 124 -4.12 10.15 -0.10
N LEU A 125 -4.16 11.44 -0.48
CA LEU A 125 -4.12 11.86 -1.89
C LEU A 125 -2.84 11.39 -2.59
N LEU A 126 -1.67 11.58 -1.98
CA LEU A 126 -0.40 11.09 -2.54
C LEU A 126 -0.37 9.56 -2.75
N LEU A 127 -1.11 8.83 -1.93
CA LEU A 127 -1.27 7.38 -2.10
C LEU A 127 -2.24 7.06 -3.27
N GLN A 128 -3.33 7.81 -3.43
CA GLN A 128 -4.29 7.63 -4.51
C GLN A 128 -3.71 8.03 -5.88
N GLU A 129 -2.86 9.06 -5.92
CA GLU A 129 -2.14 9.52 -7.10
C GLU A 129 -0.98 8.58 -7.51
N GLY A 130 -0.61 7.63 -6.62
CA GLY A 130 0.45 6.66 -6.88
C GLY A 130 1.87 7.16 -6.56
N ASP A 131 2.02 8.38 -6.04
CA ASP A 131 3.29 8.94 -5.59
C ASP A 131 3.88 8.16 -4.40
N LEU A 132 3.00 7.55 -3.61
CA LEU A 132 3.34 6.66 -2.51
C LEU A 132 2.70 5.28 -2.72
N THR A 133 3.42 4.23 -2.32
CA THR A 133 2.84 2.89 -2.25
C THR A 133 2.17 2.65 -0.90
N VAL A 134 1.31 1.63 -0.81
CA VAL A 134 0.70 1.18 0.46
C VAL A 134 1.77 0.88 1.53
N GLY A 135 2.93 0.34 1.12
CA GLY A 135 4.06 0.09 2.02
C GLY A 135 4.62 1.38 2.63
N HIS A 136 4.78 2.43 1.83
CA HIS A 136 5.18 3.76 2.32
C HIS A 136 4.15 4.33 3.30
N ALA A 137 2.86 4.28 2.93
CA ALA A 137 1.78 4.79 3.76
C ALA A 137 1.71 4.06 5.12
N ARG A 138 1.85 2.73 5.15
CA ARG A 138 1.90 1.95 6.40
C ARG A 138 3.05 2.36 7.32
N THR A 139 4.19 2.70 6.76
CA THR A 139 5.34 3.20 7.52
C THR A 139 5.09 4.58 8.10
N LEU A 140 4.32 5.43 7.39
CA LEU A 140 4.02 6.80 7.79
C LEU A 140 2.94 6.89 8.90
N VAL A 141 2.01 5.93 8.99
CA VAL A 141 0.91 5.91 9.99
C VAL A 141 1.40 6.06 11.43
N VAL A 142 2.63 5.65 11.72
CA VAL A 142 3.19 5.68 13.09
C VAL A 142 3.74 7.04 13.51
N LEU A 143 3.72 8.03 12.61
CA LEU A 143 4.23 9.38 12.84
C LEU A 143 3.10 10.32 13.28
N LYS A 144 3.43 11.28 14.15
CA LYS A 144 2.50 12.36 14.54
C LYS A 144 2.23 13.32 13.39
N ASP A 145 3.27 13.66 12.62
CA ASP A 145 3.18 14.49 11.42
C ASP A 145 3.84 13.76 10.24
N PRO A 146 3.07 12.97 9.48
CA PRO A 146 3.61 12.18 8.38
C PRO A 146 3.85 12.98 7.09
N LEU A 147 3.21 14.14 6.90
CA LEU A 147 3.23 14.86 5.63
C LEU A 147 4.63 15.36 5.20
N PRO A 148 5.45 15.97 6.07
CA PRO A 148 6.81 16.37 5.70
C PRO A 148 7.68 15.17 5.31
N VAL A 149 7.52 14.04 6.02
CA VAL A 149 8.26 12.82 5.76
C VAL A 149 7.82 12.17 4.45
N ALA A 150 6.52 12.18 4.15
CA ALA A 150 5.96 11.73 2.88
C ALA A 150 6.57 12.50 1.70
N LYS A 151 6.54 13.84 1.75
CA LYS A 151 7.14 14.69 0.72
C LYS A 151 8.64 14.48 0.56
N TYR A 152 9.34 14.26 1.66
CA TYR A 152 10.77 13.97 1.62
C TYR A 152 11.05 12.62 0.95
N ALA A 153 10.25 11.59 1.28
CA ALA A 153 10.38 10.27 0.67
C ALA A 153 10.16 10.31 -0.85
N ILE A 154 9.14 11.03 -1.32
CA ILE A 154 8.86 11.23 -2.75
C ILE A 154 10.04 11.96 -3.42
N LYS A 155 10.46 13.10 -2.87
CA LYS A 155 11.58 13.90 -3.41
C LYS A 155 12.87 13.09 -3.54
N LYS A 156 13.11 12.14 -2.63
CA LYS A 156 14.29 11.28 -2.60
C LYS A 156 14.10 9.93 -3.28
N GLN A 157 12.92 9.66 -3.82
CA GLN A 157 12.54 8.38 -4.42
C GLN A 157 12.92 7.18 -3.52
N MET A 158 12.60 7.31 -2.23
CA MET A 158 12.95 6.29 -1.24
C MET A 158 12.18 5.01 -1.48
N SER A 159 12.84 3.87 -1.35
CA SER A 159 12.15 2.59 -1.19
C SER A 159 11.48 2.47 0.18
N VAL A 160 10.52 1.56 0.32
CA VAL A 160 9.84 1.31 1.61
C VAL A 160 10.85 1.02 2.73
N ARG A 161 11.88 0.20 2.46
CA ARG A 161 12.94 -0.13 3.44
C ARG A 161 13.74 1.11 3.87
N GLN A 162 14.05 2.00 2.93
CA GLN A 162 14.75 3.25 3.25
C GLN A 162 13.89 4.18 4.10
N LEU A 163 12.59 4.24 3.80
CA LEU A 163 11.65 5.02 4.61
C LEU A 163 11.47 4.44 6.00
N GLU A 164 11.39 3.11 6.16
CA GLU A 164 11.34 2.42 7.46
C GLU A 164 12.57 2.76 8.31
N ALA A 165 13.76 2.67 7.72
CA ALA A 165 15.00 3.04 8.40
C ALA A 165 15.00 4.52 8.82
N TYR A 166 14.54 5.40 7.94
CA TYR A 166 14.44 6.84 8.22
C TYR A 166 13.43 7.16 9.34
N VAL A 167 12.26 6.54 9.30
CA VAL A 167 11.23 6.69 10.35
C VAL A 167 11.72 6.14 11.69
N SER A 168 12.40 4.99 11.70
CA SER A 168 13.03 4.44 12.90
C SER A 168 14.09 5.38 13.47
N TYR A 169 14.89 5.99 12.62
CA TYR A 169 15.88 6.99 13.00
C TYR A 169 15.23 8.22 13.68
N ILE A 170 14.18 8.78 13.07
CA ILE A 170 13.41 9.90 13.64
C ILE A 170 12.85 9.53 15.02
N LYS A 171 12.23 8.35 15.15
CA LYS A 171 11.61 7.87 16.39
C LYS A 171 12.59 7.61 17.51
N SER A 172 13.81 7.21 17.20
CA SER A 172 14.83 6.92 18.21
C SER A 172 15.28 8.16 18.98
N GLY A 173 14.72 9.34 18.66
CA GLY A 173 15.07 10.61 19.35
C GLY A 173 16.54 10.98 19.21
N LYS A 174 17.30 10.26 18.41
CA LYS A 174 18.65 10.61 18.07
C LYS A 174 18.60 11.79 17.08
N ASN A 175 18.16 12.95 17.59
CA ASN A 175 18.58 14.22 17.06
C ASN A 175 20.11 14.27 17.18
N LYS A 176 20.79 13.47 16.40
CA LYS A 176 22.12 13.89 16.02
C LYS A 176 21.89 15.13 15.18
N LYS A 177 22.41 16.29 15.75
CA LYS A 177 22.84 17.40 14.94
C LYS A 177 23.00 16.93 13.51
N GLU A 178 22.41 17.65 12.57
CA GLU A 178 22.66 17.47 11.14
C GLU A 178 24.08 16.96 10.96
N THR A 179 24.21 15.66 10.76
CA THR A 179 25.38 15.20 10.06
C THR A 179 25.07 15.69 8.65
N LYS A 180 25.41 16.97 8.37
CA LYS A 180 25.76 17.35 7.02
C LYS A 180 26.54 16.17 6.54
N LEU A 181 26.02 15.46 5.53
CA LEU A 181 26.87 14.65 4.70
C LEU A 181 27.99 15.59 4.31
N LYS A 182 29.07 15.58 5.10
CA LYS A 182 30.30 16.26 4.70
C LYS A 182 30.64 15.54 3.41
N ILE A 183 30.40 16.23 2.31
CA ILE A 183 30.91 15.80 1.03
C ILE A 183 32.40 15.64 1.32
N LYS A 184 32.87 14.39 1.42
CA LYS A 184 34.29 14.10 1.64
C LYS A 184 35.05 14.87 0.59
N ARG A 185 36.14 15.49 0.97
CA ARG A 185 36.99 16.20 0.00
C ARG A 185 37.37 15.21 -1.08
N PRO A 186 37.44 15.60 -2.37
CA PRO A 186 37.81 14.70 -3.45
C PRO A 186 39.14 13.96 -3.18
N ASP A 187 40.07 14.64 -2.51
CA ASP A 187 41.35 14.09 -2.09
C ASP A 187 41.20 12.96 -1.06
N THR A 188 40.30 13.11 -0.11
CA THR A 188 40.02 12.09 0.92
C THR A 188 39.40 10.83 0.30
N THR A 189 38.52 11.00 -0.68
CA THR A 189 37.90 9.86 -1.41
C THR A 189 38.97 9.14 -2.29
N ALA A 190 39.86 9.88 -2.93
CA ALA A 190 40.94 9.31 -3.70
C ALA A 190 41.93 8.52 -2.81
N LEU A 191 42.23 9.06 -1.59
CA LEU A 191 43.07 8.40 -0.61
C LEU A 191 42.44 7.12 -0.04
N GLU A 192 41.13 7.14 0.27
CA GLU A 192 40.39 5.93 0.69
C GLU A 192 40.49 4.82 -0.37
N LYS A 193 40.30 5.17 -1.64
CA LYS A 193 40.40 4.22 -2.74
C LYS A 193 41.82 3.65 -2.86
N LYS A 194 42.82 4.50 -2.81
CA LYS A 194 44.24 4.09 -2.88
C LYS A 194 44.62 3.15 -1.72
N LEU A 195 44.18 3.45 -0.49
CA LEU A 195 44.43 2.61 0.67
C LEU A 195 43.66 1.27 0.59
N THR A 196 42.44 1.28 0.06
CA THR A 196 41.66 0.07 -0.17
C THR A 196 42.31 -0.81 -1.20
N ASP A 197 42.76 -0.24 -2.32
CA ASP A 197 43.46 -0.98 -3.39
C ASP A 197 44.79 -1.57 -2.91
N GLN A 198 45.52 -0.85 -2.04
CA GLN A 198 46.82 -1.33 -1.51
C GLN A 198 46.69 -2.38 -0.40
N THR A 199 45.64 -2.31 0.39
CA THR A 199 45.43 -3.22 1.55
C THR A 199 44.53 -4.40 1.20
N GLY A 200 43.72 -4.29 0.16
CA GLY A 200 42.65 -5.26 -0.16
C GLY A 200 41.52 -5.26 0.87
N LEU A 201 41.47 -4.28 1.78
CA LEU A 201 40.49 -4.18 2.88
C LEU A 201 39.68 -2.90 2.76
N SER A 202 38.46 -2.91 3.29
CA SER A 202 37.60 -1.72 3.31
C SER A 202 38.16 -0.66 4.26
N VAL A 203 38.61 0.46 3.68
CA VAL A 203 39.17 1.62 4.40
C VAL A 203 38.20 2.78 4.35
N GLU A 204 37.92 3.40 5.49
CA GLU A 204 37.04 4.56 5.64
C GLU A 204 37.78 5.66 6.42
N ILE A 205 37.87 6.88 5.86
CA ILE A 205 38.44 8.05 6.50
C ILE A 205 37.30 8.96 6.97
N ILE A 206 37.24 9.23 8.27
CA ILE A 206 36.23 10.11 8.90
C ILE A 206 36.91 11.39 9.33
N GLU A 207 36.65 12.48 8.61
CA GLU A 207 37.13 13.81 8.97
C GLU A 207 36.31 14.38 10.14
N LYS A 208 36.98 14.75 11.25
CA LYS A 208 36.34 15.33 12.45
C LYS A 208 36.62 16.83 12.63
N GLY A 209 37.01 17.52 11.57
CA GLY A 209 37.38 18.94 11.53
C GLY A 209 38.44 19.20 10.46
N ASP A 210 39.08 20.37 10.49
CA ASP A 210 40.04 20.72 9.46
C ASP A 210 41.36 19.95 9.56
N GLU A 211 41.74 19.46 10.74
CA GLU A 211 43.03 18.77 10.97
C GLU A 211 42.93 17.47 11.77
N LYS A 212 41.71 17.01 12.08
CA LYS A 212 41.48 15.79 12.89
C LYS A 212 40.60 14.83 12.15
N GLY A 213 40.94 13.53 12.21
CA GLY A 213 40.17 12.48 11.60
C GLY A 213 40.40 11.13 12.23
N GLU A 214 39.65 10.15 11.78
CA GLU A 214 39.81 8.74 12.13
C GLU A 214 39.97 7.94 10.86
N LEU A 215 40.91 7.02 10.84
CA LEU A 215 41.05 5.99 9.83
C LEU A 215 40.46 4.69 10.38
N LYS A 216 39.46 4.13 9.70
CA LYS A 216 38.86 2.84 10.04
C LYS A 216 39.17 1.82 8.96
N ILE A 217 39.80 0.73 9.35
CA ILE A 217 40.10 -0.41 8.47
C ILE A 217 39.28 -1.59 9.03
N LYS A 218 38.42 -2.17 8.18
CA LYS A 218 37.63 -3.35 8.56
C LYS A 218 38.41 -4.61 8.20
N TYR A 219 38.62 -5.49 9.17
CA TYR A 219 39.24 -6.79 8.98
C TYR A 219 38.30 -7.90 9.43
N SER A 220 38.45 -9.11 8.85
CA SER A 220 37.61 -10.28 9.15
C SER A 220 38.41 -11.42 9.79
N THR A 221 39.75 -11.39 9.71
CA THR A 221 40.69 -12.40 10.27
C THR A 221 41.86 -11.74 10.99
N TYR A 222 42.45 -12.45 11.96
CA TYR A 222 43.62 -11.98 12.67
C TYR A 222 44.85 -11.81 11.74
N ASP A 223 44.98 -12.62 10.70
CA ASP A 223 46.06 -12.50 9.70
C ASP A 223 45.96 -11.15 8.97
N GLN A 224 44.73 -10.68 8.68
CA GLN A 224 44.52 -9.36 8.10
C GLN A 224 44.93 -8.24 9.07
N LEU A 225 44.65 -8.41 10.37
CA LEU A 225 45.06 -7.46 11.40
C LEU A 225 46.60 -7.38 11.50
N ASP A 226 47.26 -8.53 11.49
CA ASP A 226 48.74 -8.61 11.51
C ASP A 226 49.36 -7.96 10.29
N MET A 227 48.78 -8.16 9.11
CA MET A 227 49.18 -7.50 7.88
C MET A 227 49.08 -5.98 7.95
N ILE A 228 47.95 -5.47 8.53
CA ILE A 228 47.76 -4.02 8.73
C ILE A 228 48.79 -3.49 9.72
N SER A 229 48.99 -4.18 10.85
CA SER A 229 49.97 -3.78 11.87
C SER A 229 51.39 -3.68 11.31
N LYS A 230 51.83 -4.66 10.49
CA LYS A 230 53.13 -4.66 9.85
C LYS A 230 53.30 -3.54 8.81
N LYS A 231 52.23 -3.02 8.25
CA LYS A 231 52.29 -1.92 7.28
C LYS A 231 52.23 -0.53 7.94
N LEU A 232 51.80 -0.46 9.21
CA LEU A 232 51.73 0.78 9.99
C LEU A 232 52.95 0.98 10.89
N LEU A 233 53.66 -0.07 11.21
CA LEU A 233 54.95 -0.06 11.94
C LEU A 233 56.14 -0.04 10.95
#